data_149fe9fde6de369ad1d2d2875f06ed8e
#
_entry.id   149fe9fde6de369ad1d2d2875f06ed8e
#
_cell.length_a   1.000
_cell.length_b   1.000
_cell.length_c   1.000
_cell.angle_alpha   90.00
_cell.angle_beta   90.00
_cell.angle_gamma   90.00
#
_symmetry.space_group_name_H-M   'P 1'
#
loop_
_entity.id
_entity.type
_entity.pdbx_description
1 polymer ?
#
loop_
_entity_poly.entity_id
_entity_poly.type
_entity_poly.pdbx_seq_one_letter_code
_entity_poly.pdbx_strand_id
1 'polypeptide(L)'
;YPVDSSDFEALKAAMAKLQINDAAFSFQAESSVALGFGFRCGFLGLLHMEIIQERLRREFNMDIISTYPSVIYEVTKTNGEEINVDNPSLLPEPQEIQEIREPIVKVFIMLPGEYIGDIMQLVLEKRGSVDNTETIDDMRVMLTCTVPLAEILVDFNDKLKSMTRGYGSMDYEYAGYQAAKLIKMDMLIAGEPVDAFSMIVHQDKAASRGRELAERLKNVIPRQLFTVAIQACIGGKIIARESISPMRKDVTAKCYGGDVTRKRKLLEKQK
;
A
#
# COMPACT_ATOMS: atom_id res chain seq x y z
N TYR A 1 13.11 -0.10 -6.12
CA TYR A 1 13.33 0.83 -7.24
C TYR A 1 14.33 1.90 -6.79
N PRO A 2 15.27 2.33 -7.62
CA PRO A 2 16.10 3.49 -7.32
C PRO A 2 15.25 4.78 -7.37
N VAL A 3 15.60 5.79 -6.56
CA VAL A 3 14.94 7.12 -6.62
C VAL A 3 15.25 7.81 -7.95
N ASP A 4 16.49 7.70 -8.42
CA ASP A 4 16.91 8.15 -9.75
C ASP A 4 17.05 6.93 -10.68
N SER A 5 16.38 6.95 -11.82
CA SER A 5 16.43 5.84 -12.78
C SER A 5 17.82 5.60 -13.39
N SER A 6 18.71 6.59 -13.35
CA SER A 6 20.11 6.45 -13.78
C SER A 6 20.92 5.52 -12.87
N ASP A 7 20.48 5.32 -11.64
CA ASP A 7 21.17 4.48 -10.65
C ASP A 7 20.83 2.98 -10.74
N PHE A 8 20.02 2.56 -11.73
CA PHE A 8 19.60 1.17 -11.86
C PHE A 8 20.77 0.18 -11.95
N GLU A 9 21.77 0.44 -12.78
CA GLU A 9 22.93 -0.47 -12.92
C GLU A 9 23.82 -0.46 -11.65
N ALA A 10 23.94 0.70 -10.99
CA ALA A 10 24.66 0.79 -9.72
C ALA A 10 23.93 0.01 -8.61
N LEU A 11 22.58 0.10 -8.55
CA LEU A 11 21.76 -0.66 -7.64
C LEU A 11 21.89 -2.17 -7.89
N LYS A 12 21.88 -2.62 -9.14
CA LYS A 12 22.10 -4.02 -9.51
C LYS A 12 23.43 -4.54 -9.01
N ALA A 13 24.50 -3.76 -9.21
CA ALA A 13 25.85 -4.12 -8.74
C ALA A 13 25.92 -4.19 -7.20
N ALA A 14 25.27 -3.27 -6.49
CA ALA A 14 25.18 -3.25 -5.04
C ALA A 14 24.43 -4.49 -4.51
N MET A 15 23.27 -4.81 -5.08
CA MET A 15 22.50 -6.00 -4.72
C MET A 15 23.26 -7.29 -4.94
N ALA A 16 23.99 -7.43 -6.07
CA ALA A 16 24.83 -8.60 -6.34
C ALA A 16 25.94 -8.76 -5.28
N LYS A 17 26.56 -7.67 -4.83
CA LYS A 17 27.53 -7.70 -3.74
C LYS A 17 26.91 -8.11 -2.40
N LEU A 18 25.71 -7.62 -2.09
CA LEU A 18 25.01 -8.02 -0.87
C LEU A 18 24.65 -9.49 -0.87
N GLN A 19 24.20 -10.03 -2.01
CA GLN A 19 23.85 -11.43 -2.17
C GLN A 19 25.04 -12.39 -1.94
N ILE A 20 26.27 -11.97 -2.24
CA ILE A 20 27.47 -12.77 -1.97
C ILE A 20 27.63 -13.04 -0.47
N ASN A 21 27.28 -12.04 0.37
CA ASN A 21 27.41 -12.13 1.82
C ASN A 21 26.13 -12.61 2.53
N ASP A 22 25.04 -12.69 1.80
CA ASP A 22 23.72 -13.02 2.34
C ASP A 22 22.98 -13.96 1.39
N ALA A 23 23.13 -15.26 1.63
CA ALA A 23 22.51 -16.32 0.80
C ALA A 23 20.98 -16.34 0.88
N ALA A 24 20.39 -15.71 1.91
CA ALA A 24 18.93 -15.62 2.07
C ALA A 24 18.33 -14.47 1.26
N PHE A 25 19.14 -13.53 0.80
CA PHE A 25 18.71 -12.43 -0.06
C PHE A 25 18.68 -12.89 -1.53
N SER A 26 17.53 -12.73 -2.15
CA SER A 26 17.35 -13.00 -3.58
C SER A 26 16.75 -11.78 -4.28
N PHE A 27 17.11 -11.56 -5.54
CA PHE A 27 16.54 -10.48 -6.34
C PHE A 27 16.42 -10.85 -7.82
N GLN A 28 15.43 -10.27 -8.48
CA GLN A 28 15.16 -10.40 -9.92
C GLN A 28 14.82 -9.04 -10.48
N ALA A 29 15.25 -8.77 -11.72
CA ALA A 29 14.88 -7.52 -12.39
C ALA A 29 13.37 -7.48 -12.63
N GLU A 30 12.78 -6.33 -12.38
CA GLU A 30 11.37 -6.03 -12.58
C GLU A 30 11.21 -4.62 -13.15
N SER A 31 10.11 -4.37 -13.85
CA SER A 31 9.77 -3.03 -14.32
C SER A 31 8.38 -2.65 -13.89
N SER A 32 8.19 -1.38 -13.53
CA SER A 32 6.90 -0.79 -13.19
C SER A 32 6.63 0.38 -14.13
N VAL A 33 5.39 0.52 -14.57
CA VAL A 33 4.97 1.66 -15.39
C VAL A 33 5.15 2.98 -14.64
N ALA A 34 4.92 2.96 -13.32
CA ALA A 34 4.99 4.16 -12.47
C ALA A 34 6.40 4.48 -11.96
N LEU A 35 7.23 3.45 -11.67
CA LEU A 35 8.53 3.61 -11.00
C LEU A 35 9.72 3.26 -11.89
N GLY A 36 9.48 2.83 -13.13
CA GLY A 36 10.53 2.42 -14.06
C GLY A 36 11.15 1.06 -13.73
N PHE A 37 12.45 0.92 -13.99
CA PHE A 37 13.17 -0.32 -13.74
C PHE A 37 13.56 -0.46 -12.27
N GLY A 38 13.42 -1.66 -11.73
CA GLY A 38 13.73 -1.99 -10.35
C GLY A 38 13.99 -3.49 -10.15
N PHE A 39 13.84 -3.95 -8.93
CA PHE A 39 14.08 -5.33 -8.56
C PHE A 39 12.99 -5.83 -7.62
N ARG A 40 12.51 -7.05 -7.89
CA ARG A 40 11.73 -7.82 -6.95
C ARG A 40 12.68 -8.59 -6.05
N CYS A 41 12.58 -8.37 -4.75
CA CYS A 41 13.50 -8.94 -3.77
C CYS A 41 12.78 -9.90 -2.83
N GLY A 42 13.47 -10.99 -2.46
CA GLY A 42 13.02 -11.92 -1.44
C GLY A 42 13.83 -11.77 -0.15
N PHE A 43 13.11 -11.76 0.98
CA PHE A 43 13.68 -11.58 2.31
C PHE A 43 13.13 -12.63 3.29
N LEU A 44 13.86 -12.90 4.37
CA LEU A 44 13.40 -13.79 5.46
C LEU A 44 12.28 -13.17 6.31
N GLY A 45 12.16 -11.83 6.30
CA GLY A 45 11.18 -11.06 7.05
C GLY A 45 11.45 -9.57 7.00
N LEU A 46 10.62 -8.77 7.69
CA LEU A 46 10.71 -7.31 7.67
C LEU A 46 12.07 -6.79 8.19
N LEU A 47 12.56 -7.33 9.29
CA LEU A 47 13.86 -6.94 9.84
C LEU A 47 15.01 -7.20 8.84
N HIS A 48 14.97 -8.31 8.13
CA HIS A 48 15.96 -8.60 7.10
C HIS A 48 15.88 -7.56 5.96
N MET A 49 14.67 -7.21 5.53
CA MET A 49 14.45 -6.18 4.53
C MET A 49 15.01 -4.82 4.98
N GLU A 50 14.73 -4.40 6.21
CA GLU A 50 15.23 -3.14 6.77
C GLU A 50 16.77 -3.11 6.84
N ILE A 51 17.40 -4.22 7.22
CA ILE A 51 18.87 -4.35 7.25
C ILE A 51 19.43 -4.19 5.84
N ILE A 52 18.88 -4.86 4.84
CA ILE A 52 19.35 -4.74 3.44
C ILE A 52 19.15 -3.32 2.92
N GLN A 53 18.02 -2.66 3.21
CA GLN A 53 17.79 -1.26 2.83
C GLN A 53 18.81 -0.32 3.46
N GLU A 54 19.08 -0.48 4.75
CA GLU A 54 20.04 0.36 5.46
C GLU A 54 21.47 0.12 4.98
N ARG A 55 21.83 -1.12 4.61
CA ARG A 55 23.10 -1.42 3.97
C ARG A 55 23.24 -0.78 2.59
N LEU A 56 22.19 -0.80 1.77
CA LEU A 56 22.18 -0.11 0.46
C LEU A 56 22.42 1.39 0.65
N ARG A 57 21.78 2.00 1.65
CA ARG A 57 21.98 3.41 1.95
C ARG A 57 23.38 3.71 2.45
N ARG A 58 23.90 2.97 3.46
CA ARG A 58 25.17 3.28 4.13
C ARG A 58 26.40 2.82 3.37
N GLU A 59 26.39 1.61 2.83
CA GLU A 59 27.57 1.02 2.18
C GLU A 59 27.70 1.46 0.72
N PHE A 60 26.57 1.71 0.05
CA PHE A 60 26.52 2.01 -1.39
C PHE A 60 26.02 3.43 -1.69
N ASN A 61 25.61 4.19 -0.67
CA ASN A 61 25.04 5.54 -0.81
C ASN A 61 23.87 5.60 -1.80
N MET A 62 22.98 4.62 -1.74
CA MET A 62 21.85 4.47 -2.64
C MET A 62 20.53 4.75 -1.92
N ASP A 63 19.75 5.70 -2.43
CA ASP A 63 18.39 5.92 -2.01
C ASP A 63 17.44 5.09 -2.85
N ILE A 64 16.60 4.31 -2.16
CA ILE A 64 15.66 3.39 -2.80
C ILE A 64 14.23 3.61 -2.35
N ILE A 65 13.30 3.31 -3.25
CA ILE A 65 11.87 3.24 -2.97
C ILE A 65 11.51 1.76 -2.84
N SER A 66 11.03 1.36 -1.66
CA SER A 66 10.52 0.02 -1.43
C SER A 66 9.01 0.00 -1.52
N THR A 67 8.49 -0.95 -2.27
CA THR A 67 7.05 -1.19 -2.38
C THR A 67 6.75 -2.65 -2.03
N TYR A 68 5.57 -2.89 -1.50
CA TYR A 68 5.09 -4.26 -1.36
C TYR A 68 4.59 -4.76 -2.73
N PRO A 69 4.87 -6.03 -3.10
CA PRO A 69 4.30 -6.60 -4.31
C PRO A 69 2.78 -6.65 -4.18
N SER A 70 2.08 -6.34 -5.27
CA SER A 70 0.65 -6.60 -5.34
C SER A 70 0.41 -8.09 -5.63
N VAL A 71 -0.80 -8.55 -5.30
CA VAL A 71 -1.25 -9.88 -5.71
C VAL A 71 -1.61 -9.87 -7.18
N ILE A 72 -1.53 -11.04 -7.83
CA ILE A 72 -1.99 -11.23 -9.19
C ILE A 72 -3.49 -11.51 -9.14
N TYR A 73 -4.28 -10.72 -9.86
CA TYR A 73 -5.71 -10.91 -10.03
C TYR A 73 -5.98 -11.62 -11.36
N GLU A 74 -6.90 -12.58 -11.37
CA GLU A 74 -7.43 -13.16 -12.59
C GLU A 74 -8.68 -12.37 -13.02
N VAL A 75 -8.65 -11.84 -14.23
CA VAL A 75 -9.76 -11.06 -14.79
C VAL A 75 -10.31 -11.76 -16.01
N THR A 76 -11.59 -12.09 -15.95
CA THR A 76 -12.33 -12.61 -17.11
C THR A 76 -13.04 -11.44 -17.78
N LYS A 77 -12.72 -11.19 -19.04
CA LYS A 77 -13.37 -10.16 -19.85
C LYS A 77 -14.72 -10.65 -20.40
N THR A 78 -15.56 -9.72 -20.80
CA THR A 78 -16.87 -10.01 -21.42
C THR A 78 -16.78 -10.79 -22.74
N ASN A 79 -15.63 -10.75 -23.42
CA ASN A 79 -15.34 -11.56 -24.61
C ASN A 79 -14.89 -13.00 -24.29
N GLY A 80 -14.79 -13.37 -23.00
CA GLY A 80 -14.32 -14.67 -22.53
C GLY A 80 -12.79 -14.81 -22.43
N GLU A 81 -12.03 -13.76 -22.69
CA GLU A 81 -10.58 -13.74 -22.51
C GLU A 81 -10.21 -13.67 -21.02
N GLU A 82 -9.30 -14.54 -20.56
CA GLU A 82 -8.75 -14.50 -19.21
C GLU A 82 -7.37 -13.84 -19.22
N ILE A 83 -7.19 -12.86 -18.36
CA ILE A 83 -5.92 -12.13 -18.22
C ILE A 83 -5.50 -12.09 -16.76
N ASN A 84 -4.19 -12.10 -16.54
CA ASN A 84 -3.59 -11.89 -15.23
C ASN A 84 -3.18 -10.41 -15.08
N VAL A 85 -3.66 -9.79 -14.01
CA VAL A 85 -3.41 -8.38 -13.71
C VAL A 85 -2.64 -8.27 -12.40
N ASP A 86 -1.42 -7.82 -12.46
CA ASP A 86 -0.54 -7.53 -11.31
C ASP A 86 -0.40 -6.02 -11.04
N ASN A 87 -0.80 -5.19 -12.01
CA ASN A 87 -0.74 -3.74 -11.91
C ASN A 87 -2.13 -3.13 -12.13
N PRO A 88 -2.61 -2.26 -11.23
CA PRO A 88 -3.91 -1.58 -11.38
C PRO A 88 -4.09 -0.83 -12.70
N SER A 89 -2.98 -0.33 -13.30
CA SER A 89 -3.02 0.38 -14.59
C SER A 89 -3.35 -0.53 -15.77
N LEU A 90 -3.15 -1.85 -15.62
CA LEU A 90 -3.46 -2.85 -16.65
C LEU A 90 -4.89 -3.41 -16.54
N LEU A 91 -5.64 -2.97 -15.51
CA LEU A 91 -7.02 -3.42 -15.35
C LEU A 91 -7.89 -2.86 -16.49
N PRO A 92 -8.62 -3.71 -17.23
CA PRO A 92 -9.56 -3.26 -18.27
C PRO A 92 -10.63 -2.31 -17.73
N GLU A 93 -11.29 -1.60 -18.64
CA GLU A 93 -12.42 -0.76 -18.27
C GLU A 93 -13.56 -1.59 -17.64
N PRO A 94 -14.30 -1.05 -16.66
CA PRO A 94 -15.33 -1.79 -15.93
C PRO A 94 -16.39 -2.46 -16.83
N GLN A 95 -16.63 -1.90 -18.02
CA GLN A 95 -17.59 -2.43 -18.99
C GLN A 95 -17.09 -3.69 -19.72
N GLU A 96 -15.78 -3.89 -19.77
CA GLU A 96 -15.12 -5.03 -20.40
C GLU A 96 -14.90 -6.18 -19.41
N ILE A 97 -15.13 -5.96 -18.12
CA ILE A 97 -14.90 -6.96 -17.09
C ILE A 97 -16.19 -7.72 -16.80
N GLN A 98 -16.13 -9.03 -16.94
CA GLN A 98 -17.18 -9.95 -16.50
C GLN A 98 -17.01 -10.33 -15.04
N GLU A 99 -15.79 -10.72 -14.64
CA GLU A 99 -15.47 -11.18 -13.29
C GLU A 99 -14.02 -10.85 -12.94
N ILE A 100 -13.76 -10.52 -11.67
CA ILE A 100 -12.42 -10.43 -11.10
C ILE A 100 -12.31 -11.44 -9.97
N ARG A 101 -11.25 -12.24 -10.01
CA ARG A 101 -10.92 -13.23 -8.98
C ARG A 101 -9.66 -12.81 -8.26
N GLU A 102 -9.66 -12.90 -6.93
CA GLU A 102 -8.52 -12.66 -6.08
C GLU A 102 -7.97 -13.94 -5.47
N PRO A 103 -6.64 -14.02 -5.25
CA PRO A 103 -6.05 -15.19 -4.60
C PRO A 103 -6.46 -15.25 -3.13
N ILE A 104 -6.87 -16.43 -2.72
CA ILE A 104 -7.31 -16.76 -1.36
C ILE A 104 -6.30 -17.66 -0.69
N VAL A 105 -6.09 -17.45 0.57
CA VAL A 105 -5.24 -18.29 1.42
C VAL A 105 -6.01 -18.83 2.62
N LYS A 106 -5.63 -20.03 3.02
CA LYS A 106 -6.04 -20.64 4.26
C LYS A 106 -5.00 -20.30 5.32
N VAL A 107 -5.42 -19.59 6.36
CA VAL A 107 -4.53 -19.08 7.41
C VAL A 107 -4.76 -19.89 8.68
N PHE A 108 -3.69 -20.37 9.28
CA PHE A 108 -3.68 -21.08 10.55
C PHE A 108 -3.08 -20.15 11.60
N ILE A 109 -3.89 -19.76 12.58
CA ILE A 109 -3.48 -18.81 13.62
C ILE A 109 -3.48 -19.54 14.96
N MET A 110 -2.32 -19.65 15.57
CA MET A 110 -2.16 -20.18 16.93
C MET A 110 -2.04 -19.02 17.92
N LEU A 111 -2.88 -19.01 18.95
CA LEU A 111 -2.95 -17.92 19.93
C LEU A 111 -3.48 -18.42 21.30
N PRO A 112 -3.22 -17.66 22.39
CA PRO A 112 -3.88 -17.90 23.66
C PRO A 112 -5.39 -17.67 23.59
N GLY A 113 -6.18 -18.49 24.30
CA GLY A 113 -7.63 -18.47 24.27
C GLY A 113 -8.27 -17.11 24.60
N GLU A 114 -7.61 -16.30 25.42
CA GLU A 114 -8.10 -14.95 25.81
C GLU A 114 -8.20 -13.97 24.65
N TYR A 115 -7.44 -14.16 23.53
CA TYR A 115 -7.42 -13.25 22.38
C TYR A 115 -8.28 -13.72 21.21
N ILE A 116 -9.02 -14.84 21.33
CA ILE A 116 -9.83 -15.40 20.24
C ILE A 116 -10.78 -14.34 19.65
N GLY A 117 -11.54 -13.64 20.51
CA GLY A 117 -12.53 -12.65 20.07
C GLY A 117 -11.94 -11.53 19.24
N ASP A 118 -10.82 -10.96 19.69
CA ASP A 118 -10.13 -9.86 19.01
C ASP A 118 -9.59 -10.30 17.67
N ILE A 119 -9.01 -11.52 17.59
CA ILE A 119 -8.46 -12.03 16.34
C ILE A 119 -9.55 -12.46 15.35
N MET A 120 -10.66 -13.01 15.83
CA MET A 120 -11.83 -13.27 14.96
C MET A 120 -12.35 -11.97 14.35
N GLN A 121 -12.41 -10.88 15.11
CA GLN A 121 -12.79 -9.57 14.60
C GLN A 121 -11.79 -9.07 13.57
N LEU A 122 -10.49 -9.20 13.82
CA LEU A 122 -9.43 -8.83 12.87
C LEU A 122 -9.60 -9.58 11.53
N VAL A 123 -9.86 -10.90 11.58
CA VAL A 123 -10.10 -11.72 10.38
C VAL A 123 -11.32 -11.21 9.60
N LEU A 124 -12.42 -10.91 10.27
CA LEU A 124 -13.64 -10.35 9.64
C LEU A 124 -13.38 -8.96 9.04
N GLU A 125 -12.63 -8.10 9.73
CA GLU A 125 -12.21 -6.79 9.20
C GLU A 125 -11.36 -6.94 7.94
N LYS A 126 -10.62 -8.02 7.80
CA LYS A 126 -9.81 -8.36 6.63
C LYS A 126 -10.57 -9.20 5.58
N ARG A 127 -11.88 -9.17 5.59
CA ARG A 127 -12.78 -9.89 4.65
C ARG A 127 -12.61 -11.42 4.71
N GLY A 128 -12.02 -11.93 5.78
CA GLY A 128 -11.87 -13.36 6.00
C GLY A 128 -13.08 -13.98 6.65
N SER A 129 -13.14 -15.30 6.61
CA SER A 129 -14.05 -16.14 7.37
C SER A 129 -13.27 -17.03 8.34
N VAL A 130 -13.85 -17.30 9.49
CA VAL A 130 -13.31 -18.31 10.42
C VAL A 130 -14.00 -19.64 10.11
N ASP A 131 -13.22 -20.61 9.65
CA ASP A 131 -13.73 -21.90 9.20
C ASP A 131 -13.79 -22.90 10.32
N ASN A 132 -12.77 -22.89 11.22
CA ASN A 132 -12.67 -23.82 12.33
C ASN A 132 -11.92 -23.21 13.52
N THR A 133 -12.23 -23.70 14.71
CA THR A 133 -11.55 -23.35 15.96
C THR A 133 -11.27 -24.62 16.72
N GLU A 134 -10.00 -24.93 16.96
CA GLU A 134 -9.53 -26.12 17.65
C GLU A 134 -8.76 -25.74 18.92
N THR A 135 -9.11 -26.33 20.03
CA THR A 135 -8.34 -26.21 21.26
C THR A 135 -7.19 -27.20 21.23
N ILE A 136 -5.95 -26.69 21.25
CA ILE A 136 -4.75 -27.53 21.23
C ILE A 136 -4.44 -28.04 22.67
N ASP A 137 -4.49 -27.11 23.63
CA ASP A 137 -4.29 -27.38 25.05
C ASP A 137 -5.08 -26.38 25.90
N ASP A 138 -4.93 -26.43 27.22
CA ASP A 138 -5.67 -25.58 28.17
C ASP A 138 -5.43 -24.06 27.96
N MET A 139 -4.38 -23.69 27.23
CA MET A 139 -3.98 -22.29 27.04
C MET A 139 -4.01 -21.83 25.57
N ARG A 140 -3.91 -22.74 24.60
CA ARG A 140 -3.73 -22.41 23.20
C ARG A 140 -4.84 -22.94 22.31
N VAL A 141 -5.22 -22.10 21.38
CA VAL A 141 -6.25 -22.38 20.38
C VAL A 141 -5.67 -22.15 19.00
N MET A 142 -6.08 -22.96 18.05
CA MET A 142 -5.80 -22.79 16.63
C MET A 142 -7.08 -22.34 15.91
N LEU A 143 -7.02 -21.20 15.25
CA LEU A 143 -8.04 -20.73 14.33
C LEU A 143 -7.62 -21.08 12.92
N THR A 144 -8.52 -21.69 12.16
CA THR A 144 -8.37 -21.90 10.72
C THR A 144 -9.30 -20.92 10.02
N CYS A 145 -8.74 -20.06 9.18
CA CYS A 145 -9.45 -18.97 8.52
C CYS A 145 -9.18 -18.97 7.02
N THR A 146 -10.14 -18.52 6.24
CA THR A 146 -9.98 -18.25 4.81
C THR A 146 -9.96 -16.74 4.61
N VAL A 147 -8.88 -16.20 4.01
CA VAL A 147 -8.66 -14.75 3.88
C VAL A 147 -8.09 -14.43 2.50
N PRO A 148 -8.50 -13.31 1.86
CA PRO A 148 -7.82 -12.84 0.66
C PRO A 148 -6.34 -12.53 0.91
N LEU A 149 -5.45 -13.01 0.04
CA LEU A 149 -4.01 -12.83 0.19
C LEU A 149 -3.61 -11.34 0.32
N ALA A 150 -4.24 -10.47 -0.47
CA ALA A 150 -3.97 -9.03 -0.43
C ALA A 150 -4.20 -8.39 0.96
N GLU A 151 -5.08 -8.95 1.79
CA GLU A 151 -5.41 -8.41 3.11
C GLU A 151 -4.42 -8.80 4.20
N ILE A 152 -3.62 -9.85 3.99
CA ILE A 152 -2.65 -10.32 4.99
C ILE A 152 -1.22 -9.85 4.74
N LEU A 153 -0.89 -9.38 3.52
CA LEU A 153 0.48 -9.05 3.13
C LEU A 153 1.08 -7.86 3.89
N VAL A 154 0.28 -6.85 4.22
CA VAL A 154 0.83 -5.56 4.67
C VAL A 154 0.93 -5.44 6.18
N ASP A 155 -0.17 -5.61 6.92
CA ASP A 155 -0.23 -5.25 8.34
C ASP A 155 -0.86 -6.33 9.24
N PHE A 156 -1.26 -7.45 8.67
CA PHE A 156 -1.99 -8.49 9.41
C PHE A 156 -1.14 -9.12 10.51
N ASN A 157 0.10 -9.51 10.18
CA ASN A 157 1.00 -10.14 11.14
C ASN A 157 1.38 -9.18 12.29
N ASP A 158 1.60 -7.90 11.98
CA ASP A 158 1.93 -6.89 12.98
C ASP A 158 0.75 -6.65 13.93
N LYS A 159 -0.46 -6.58 13.40
CA LYS A 159 -1.69 -6.49 14.20
C LYS A 159 -1.90 -7.74 15.04
N LEU A 160 -1.73 -8.93 14.47
CA LEU A 160 -1.80 -10.19 15.20
C LEU A 160 -0.84 -10.19 16.39
N LYS A 161 0.42 -9.86 16.16
CA LYS A 161 1.45 -9.79 17.20
C LYS A 161 1.11 -8.74 18.28
N SER A 162 0.69 -7.55 17.86
CA SER A 162 0.34 -6.46 18.77
C SER A 162 -0.85 -6.82 19.65
N MET A 163 -1.93 -7.37 19.07
CA MET A 163 -3.16 -7.73 19.79
C MET A 163 -2.97 -8.91 20.73
N THR A 164 -2.04 -9.82 20.41
CA THR A 164 -1.75 -11.01 21.22
C THR A 164 -0.51 -10.85 22.11
N ARG A 165 0.00 -9.63 22.31
CA ARG A 165 1.22 -9.35 23.07
C ARG A 165 2.44 -10.19 22.64
N GLY A 166 2.51 -10.49 21.33
CA GLY A 166 3.59 -11.29 20.74
C GLY A 166 3.37 -12.81 20.75
N TYR A 167 2.34 -13.32 21.43
CA TYR A 167 2.11 -14.77 21.52
C TYR A 167 1.46 -15.38 20.28
N GLY A 168 0.67 -14.60 19.51
CA GLY A 168 0.04 -15.11 18.29
C GLY A 168 1.07 -15.43 17.22
N SER A 169 0.90 -16.55 16.55
CA SER A 169 1.66 -16.94 15.34
C SER A 169 0.72 -17.32 14.23
N MET A 170 1.12 -17.11 13.00
CA MET A 170 0.34 -17.52 11.83
C MET A 170 1.20 -18.23 10.81
N ASP A 171 0.58 -19.14 10.10
CA ASP A 171 1.06 -19.75 8.88
C ASP A 171 -0.05 -19.72 7.85
N TYR A 172 0.24 -19.84 6.55
CA TYR A 172 -0.79 -19.83 5.53
C TYR A 172 -0.43 -20.71 4.34
N GLU A 173 -1.46 -21.23 3.69
CA GLU A 173 -1.38 -22.03 2.49
C GLU A 173 -2.22 -21.42 1.39
N TYR A 174 -1.76 -21.51 0.15
CA TYR A 174 -2.53 -21.04 -1.00
C TYR A 174 -3.78 -21.92 -1.21
N ALA A 175 -4.96 -21.29 -1.33
CA ALA A 175 -6.24 -21.99 -1.44
C ALA A 175 -6.97 -21.76 -2.79
N GLY A 176 -6.30 -21.14 -3.76
CA GLY A 176 -6.86 -20.87 -5.08
C GLY A 176 -7.36 -19.44 -5.26
N TYR A 177 -8.25 -19.23 -6.22
CA TYR A 177 -8.85 -17.94 -6.54
C TYR A 177 -10.35 -17.93 -6.22
N GLN A 178 -10.85 -16.78 -5.80
CA GLN A 178 -12.26 -16.56 -5.53
C GLN A 178 -12.73 -15.26 -6.17
N ALA A 179 -13.93 -15.28 -6.77
CA ALA A 179 -14.57 -14.08 -7.32
C ALA A 179 -14.86 -13.07 -6.22
N ALA A 180 -14.54 -11.80 -6.48
CA ALA A 180 -14.77 -10.71 -5.56
C ALA A 180 -15.18 -9.42 -6.29
N LYS A 181 -15.92 -8.55 -5.58
CA LYS A 181 -16.34 -7.24 -6.10
C LYS A 181 -15.20 -6.24 -5.98
N LEU A 182 -14.21 -6.37 -6.85
CA LEU A 182 -13.03 -5.52 -6.89
C LEU A 182 -13.19 -4.41 -7.92
N ILE A 183 -12.64 -3.25 -7.60
CA ILE A 183 -12.67 -2.06 -8.42
C ILE A 183 -11.33 -1.35 -8.39
N LYS A 184 -10.99 -0.67 -9.47
CA LYS A 184 -9.85 0.23 -9.52
C LYS A 184 -10.18 1.54 -8.80
N MET A 185 -9.33 1.94 -7.87
CA MET A 185 -9.36 3.24 -7.22
C MET A 185 -8.13 4.03 -7.64
N ASP A 186 -8.34 5.19 -8.23
CA ASP A 186 -7.28 6.11 -8.64
C ASP A 186 -7.12 7.26 -7.64
N MET A 187 -5.89 7.75 -7.50
CA MET A 187 -5.58 8.92 -6.68
C MET A 187 -5.20 10.09 -7.58
N LEU A 188 -5.88 11.22 -7.38
CA LEU A 188 -5.55 12.48 -8.05
C LEU A 188 -4.88 13.43 -7.05
N ILE A 189 -3.75 14.00 -7.47
CA ILE A 189 -3.05 15.05 -6.72
C ILE A 189 -3.04 16.31 -7.56
N ALA A 190 -3.61 17.39 -7.03
CA ALA A 190 -3.81 18.65 -7.75
C ALA A 190 -4.61 18.51 -9.07
N GLY A 191 -5.46 17.48 -9.17
CA GLY A 191 -6.28 17.18 -10.35
C GLY A 191 -5.65 16.19 -11.35
N GLU A 192 -4.37 15.87 -11.16
CA GLU A 192 -3.65 14.93 -12.04
C GLU A 192 -3.64 13.52 -11.43
N PRO A 193 -3.92 12.47 -12.20
CA PRO A 193 -3.86 11.09 -11.73
C PRO A 193 -2.40 10.66 -11.48
N VAL A 194 -2.19 9.93 -10.40
CA VAL A 194 -0.88 9.38 -10.03
C VAL A 194 -0.98 7.86 -9.98
N ASP A 195 -0.53 7.19 -11.04
CA ASP A 195 -0.63 5.74 -11.20
C ASP A 195 0.04 4.95 -10.08
N ALA A 196 1.12 5.50 -9.49
CA ALA A 196 1.83 4.87 -8.36
C ALA A 196 0.94 4.67 -7.12
N PHE A 197 -0.14 5.43 -7.00
CA PHE A 197 -1.11 5.32 -5.89
C PHE A 197 -2.43 4.67 -6.31
N SER A 198 -2.56 4.28 -7.57
CA SER A 198 -3.72 3.49 -8.02
C SER A 198 -3.69 2.11 -7.39
N MET A 199 -4.85 1.60 -6.99
CA MET A 199 -4.96 0.29 -6.35
C MET A 199 -6.26 -0.42 -6.70
N ILE A 200 -6.21 -1.75 -6.68
CA ILE A 200 -7.41 -2.60 -6.78
C ILE A 200 -7.90 -2.85 -5.36
N VAL A 201 -9.14 -2.47 -5.08
CA VAL A 201 -9.74 -2.55 -3.74
C VAL A 201 -11.14 -3.16 -3.81
N HIS A 202 -11.57 -3.77 -2.71
CA HIS A 202 -12.96 -4.23 -2.61
C HIS A 202 -13.91 -3.04 -2.55
N GLN A 203 -15.02 -3.12 -3.28
CA GLN A 203 -16.00 -2.03 -3.45
C GLN A 203 -16.47 -1.44 -2.12
N ASP A 204 -16.77 -2.29 -1.13
CA ASP A 204 -17.30 -1.85 0.17
C ASP A 204 -16.25 -1.11 1.02
N LYS A 205 -14.96 -1.36 0.76
CA LYS A 205 -13.84 -0.73 1.50
C LYS A 205 -13.19 0.43 0.78
N ALA A 206 -13.56 0.68 -0.47
CA ALA A 206 -12.94 1.69 -1.30
C ALA A 206 -13.00 3.09 -0.67
N ALA A 207 -14.15 3.49 -0.11
CA ALA A 207 -14.30 4.80 0.51
C ALA A 207 -13.45 4.98 1.77
N SER A 208 -13.33 3.94 2.62
CA SER A 208 -12.48 3.98 3.82
C SER A 208 -11.01 3.99 3.47
N ARG A 209 -10.58 3.13 2.54
CA ARG A 209 -9.19 3.09 2.04
C ARG A 209 -8.79 4.39 1.34
N GLY A 210 -9.68 4.94 0.50
CA GLY A 210 -9.43 6.22 -0.17
C GLY A 210 -9.25 7.39 0.81
N ARG A 211 -10.05 7.41 1.88
CA ARG A 211 -9.93 8.44 2.93
C ARG A 211 -8.64 8.29 3.71
N GLU A 212 -8.31 7.07 4.14
CA GLU A 212 -7.08 6.77 4.86
C GLU A 212 -5.83 7.16 4.05
N LEU A 213 -5.79 6.79 2.77
CA LEU A 213 -4.67 7.14 1.90
C LEU A 213 -4.57 8.65 1.66
N ALA A 214 -5.71 9.34 1.42
CA ALA A 214 -5.72 10.78 1.24
C ALA A 214 -5.23 11.52 2.49
N GLU A 215 -5.59 11.06 3.68
CA GLU A 215 -5.13 11.62 4.96
C GLU A 215 -3.63 11.38 5.18
N ARG A 216 -3.13 10.18 4.90
CA ARG A 216 -1.69 9.87 4.97
C ARG A 216 -0.89 10.76 4.01
N LEU A 217 -1.33 10.89 2.76
CA LEU A 217 -0.68 11.75 1.77
C LEU A 217 -0.68 13.22 2.19
N LYS A 218 -1.78 13.72 2.78
CA LYS A 218 -1.87 15.08 3.33
C LYS A 218 -0.80 15.36 4.39
N ASN A 219 -0.47 14.36 5.21
CA ASN A 219 0.51 14.51 6.28
C ASN A 219 1.96 14.43 5.78
N VAL A 220 2.19 13.76 4.64
CA VAL A 220 3.53 13.56 4.06
C VAL A 220 3.87 14.65 3.04
N ILE A 221 2.92 15.07 2.20
CA ILE A 221 3.16 16.07 1.16
C ILE A 221 3.38 17.45 1.79
N PRO A 222 4.51 18.12 1.54
CA PRO A 222 4.78 19.44 2.08
C PRO A 222 3.85 20.49 1.47
N ARG A 223 3.55 21.53 2.25
CA ARG A 223 2.72 22.66 1.78
C ARG A 223 3.40 23.35 0.60
N GLN A 224 2.64 23.64 -0.43
CA GLN A 224 3.04 24.38 -1.61
C GLN A 224 2.51 25.83 -1.57
N LEU A 225 2.84 26.66 -2.55
CA LEU A 225 2.33 28.03 -2.67
C LEU A 225 0.87 28.11 -3.13
N PHE A 226 0.28 26.97 -3.51
CA PHE A 226 -1.09 26.79 -3.94
C PHE A 226 -1.76 25.65 -3.13
N THR A 227 -3.08 25.59 -3.17
CA THR A 227 -3.83 24.51 -2.54
C THR A 227 -3.63 23.20 -3.30
N VAL A 228 -3.17 22.17 -2.63
CA VAL A 228 -3.07 20.83 -3.22
C VAL A 228 -4.30 20.03 -2.81
N ALA A 229 -5.13 19.66 -3.77
CA ALA A 229 -6.26 18.75 -3.56
C ALA A 229 -5.77 17.31 -3.74
N ILE A 230 -6.09 16.44 -2.80
CA ILE A 230 -5.83 15.00 -2.84
C ILE A 230 -7.18 14.32 -2.90
N GLN A 231 -7.43 13.51 -3.93
CA GLN A 231 -8.76 12.96 -4.20
C GLN A 231 -8.63 11.47 -4.57
N ALA A 232 -9.43 10.63 -3.92
CA ALA A 232 -9.61 9.25 -4.34
C ALA A 232 -10.83 9.16 -5.25
N CYS A 233 -10.69 8.48 -6.38
CA CYS A 233 -11.71 8.37 -7.40
C CYS A 233 -11.95 6.93 -7.83
N ILE A 234 -13.19 6.63 -8.22
CA ILE A 234 -13.59 5.37 -8.87
C ILE A 234 -14.34 5.74 -10.13
N GLY A 235 -13.83 5.34 -11.30
CA GLY A 235 -14.48 5.66 -12.58
C GLY A 235 -14.75 7.16 -12.77
N GLY A 236 -13.82 8.02 -12.32
CA GLY A 236 -13.97 9.48 -12.37
C GLY A 236 -14.81 10.12 -11.25
N LYS A 237 -15.53 9.31 -10.45
CA LYS A 237 -16.31 9.82 -9.30
C LYS A 237 -15.43 9.92 -8.06
N ILE A 238 -15.34 11.12 -7.47
CA ILE A 238 -14.60 11.36 -6.22
C ILE A 238 -15.35 10.70 -5.05
N ILE A 239 -14.66 9.82 -4.32
CA ILE A 239 -15.18 9.10 -3.15
C ILE A 239 -14.59 9.61 -1.82
N ALA A 240 -13.39 10.19 -1.87
CA ALA A 240 -12.76 10.83 -0.72
C ALA A 240 -11.93 12.03 -1.18
N ARG A 241 -11.81 13.05 -0.34
CA ARG A 241 -11.06 14.27 -0.64
C ARG A 241 -10.42 14.83 0.61
N GLU A 242 -9.14 15.18 0.49
CA GLU A 242 -8.39 15.99 1.43
C GLU A 242 -7.75 17.19 0.72
N SER A 243 -7.36 18.20 1.48
CA SER A 243 -6.73 19.38 0.92
C SER A 243 -5.60 19.88 1.81
N ILE A 244 -4.49 20.25 1.19
CA ILE A 244 -3.35 20.86 1.84
C ILE A 244 -3.45 22.37 1.60
N SER A 245 -3.52 23.15 2.67
CA SER A 245 -3.59 24.62 2.60
C SER A 245 -2.28 25.19 2.02
N PRO A 246 -2.34 26.25 1.21
CA PRO A 246 -1.16 26.86 0.65
C PRO A 246 -0.25 27.47 1.74
N MET A 247 1.04 27.47 1.46
CA MET A 247 2.01 28.22 2.27
C MET A 247 1.84 29.70 1.95
N ARG A 248 1.39 30.49 2.92
CA ARG A 248 1.32 31.95 2.78
C ARG A 248 2.72 32.52 2.94
N LYS A 249 3.22 33.20 1.92
CA LYS A 249 4.41 34.03 2.08
C LYS A 249 4.05 35.21 3.00
N ASP A 250 4.93 35.54 3.93
CA ASP A 250 4.79 36.77 4.70
C ASP A 250 5.11 37.97 3.79
N VAL A 251 4.09 38.37 3.00
CA VAL A 251 4.21 39.52 2.09
C VAL A 251 4.18 40.86 2.84
N THR A 252 3.84 40.81 4.13
CA THR A 252 3.73 42.02 4.99
C THR A 252 5.02 42.27 5.76
N ALA A 253 5.97 41.33 5.81
CA ALA A 253 7.24 41.49 6.53
C ALA A 253 8.05 42.72 6.15
N LYS A 254 7.95 43.17 4.88
CA LYS A 254 8.61 44.40 4.39
C LYS A 254 7.76 45.66 4.51
N CYS A 255 6.53 45.58 5.05
CA CYS A 255 5.67 46.73 5.26
C CYS A 255 5.97 47.32 6.65
N TYR A 256 7.01 48.14 6.72
CA TYR A 256 7.34 48.91 7.91
C TYR A 256 6.36 50.08 8.06
N GLY A 257 5.79 50.23 9.27
CA GLY A 257 4.89 51.34 9.63
C GLY A 257 3.48 51.27 9.01
N GLY A 258 2.52 51.25 9.80
CA GLY A 258 1.09 51.54 9.74
C GLY A 258 0.23 51.52 8.48
N ASP A 259 0.70 51.22 7.28
CA ASP A 259 -0.13 51.18 6.07
C ASP A 259 -1.01 49.92 5.99
N VAL A 260 -2.13 50.01 6.69
CA VAL A 260 -3.14 48.94 6.77
C VAL A 260 -3.72 48.63 5.38
N THR A 261 -3.88 49.65 4.52
CA THR A 261 -4.47 49.50 3.19
C THR A 261 -3.55 48.69 2.26
N ARG A 262 -2.26 48.94 2.31
CA ARG A 262 -1.26 48.19 1.54
C ARG A 262 -1.14 46.75 2.02
N LYS A 263 -1.12 46.52 3.35
CA LYS A 263 -1.13 45.18 3.95
C LYS A 263 -2.35 44.39 3.48
N ARG A 264 -3.53 44.98 3.51
CA ARG A 264 -4.77 44.36 3.07
C ARG A 264 -4.75 43.97 1.60
N LYS A 265 -4.32 44.87 0.71
CA LYS A 265 -4.19 44.60 -0.73
C LYS A 265 -3.20 43.47 -1.02
N LEU A 266 -2.07 43.41 -0.28
CA LEU A 266 -1.09 42.33 -0.45
C LEU A 266 -1.62 40.97 0.04
N LEU A 267 -2.40 40.93 1.10
CA LEU A 267 -3.06 39.74 1.60
C LEU A 267 -4.19 39.26 0.69
N GLU A 268 -4.94 40.18 0.10
CA GLU A 268 -6.01 39.89 -0.87
C GLU A 268 -5.46 39.28 -2.18
N LYS A 269 -4.27 39.70 -2.62
CA LYS A 269 -3.61 39.10 -3.79
C LYS A 269 -3.07 37.68 -3.56
N GLN A 270 -3.04 37.20 -2.32
CA GLN A 270 -2.62 35.83 -1.97
C GLN A 270 -3.80 34.87 -1.78
N LYS A 271 -5.04 35.37 -1.83
CA LYS A 271 -6.23 34.52 -1.87
C LYS A 271 -6.47 33.98 -3.26
#